data_a526353deb29fc5ce43f575f41ce2070
#
_entry.id   a526353deb29fc5ce43f575f41ce2070
#
_cell.length_a   1.000
_cell.length_b   1.000
_cell.length_c   1.000
_cell.angle_alpha   90.00
_cell.angle_beta   90.00
_cell.angle_gamma   90.00
#
_symmetry.space_group_name_H-M   'P 1'
#
loop_
_entity.id
_entity.type
_entity.pdbx_description
1 polymer ?
#
loop_
_entity_poly.entity_id
_entity_poly.type
_entity_poly.pdbx_seq_one_letter_code
_entity_poly.pdbx_strand_id
1 'polypeptide(L)'
;MSMLQMTKREFLRRLGLGGVALAGGAAFGDEATREPLPPGDYIADPRYGTCRYIRDIPKMPTDVPSAFLKGGKVLQPARELPVFHEADVVVVGGGPAGFAAALASARTGAKTALVERYGSLGGLFTNGLVLIVIGTAEGVRGGAQRLVTRGICGEFMERAKAMGAGVYRTDRHHGPHQPTIDPEGAKVLMDRMVRAEQNLDVFFHAWGVDVVQDGAEIRGVVFESKQGRQAILAKRVVDCTGDGDVAFQAGADFRQITHNLGFVTQLGSIGRATPEQMSAKAADGFPKVPNEPIPGAFWRNWLGPQGNGLAVRELTAAEFGHREASWRLVEKMRATPGFESTYVMNTCSQLGVRATRLIKTDYTLDMGETNAQTVFDDAIGLSGDDTFTRGAFQIPYRTLLPSGVENLLVAGRAIGVAPNVIDRVRLIPVCMVTGEAAGTAAALSATAGVTPRALDVRALRRRLADNGACLA
;
A
#
# COMPACT_ATOMS: atom_id res chain seq x y z
N MET A 1 47.11 -27.64 -4.64
CA MET A 1 46.18 -27.10 -3.61
C MET A 1 44.93 -26.60 -4.31
N SER A 2 43.80 -27.25 -4.06
CA SER A 2 42.52 -26.91 -4.68
C SER A 2 41.97 -25.60 -4.10
N MET A 3 41.20 -24.87 -4.89
CA MET A 3 40.57 -23.59 -4.51
C MET A 3 39.70 -23.62 -3.23
N LEU A 4 39.47 -24.80 -2.68
CA LEU A 4 38.58 -25.04 -1.52
C LEU A 4 39.30 -24.87 -0.15
N GLN A 5 40.58 -24.57 -0.11
CA GLN A 5 41.33 -24.44 1.15
C GLN A 5 42.00 -23.09 1.34
N MET A 6 41.68 -22.09 0.53
CA MET A 6 42.23 -20.76 0.68
C MET A 6 41.44 -19.91 1.68
N THR A 7 42.16 -19.25 2.58
CA THR A 7 41.53 -18.23 3.44
C THR A 7 41.10 -17.00 2.63
N LYS A 8 40.08 -16.29 3.12
CA LYS A 8 39.62 -15.03 2.47
C LYS A 8 40.71 -14.02 2.23
N ARG A 9 41.76 -14.01 3.07
CA ARG A 9 42.93 -13.13 2.96
C ARG A 9 43.87 -13.54 1.80
N GLU A 10 44.07 -14.82 1.57
CA GLU A 10 44.87 -15.36 0.47
C GLU A 10 44.17 -15.21 -0.88
N PHE A 11 42.87 -15.35 -0.91
CA PHE A 11 42.02 -15.10 -2.09
C PHE A 11 42.12 -13.63 -2.55
N LEU A 12 42.04 -12.67 -1.63
CA LEU A 12 42.11 -11.24 -1.93
C LEU A 12 43.51 -10.82 -2.37
N ARG A 13 44.57 -11.44 -1.83
CA ARG A 13 45.97 -11.20 -2.28
C ARG A 13 46.21 -11.67 -3.71
N ARG A 14 45.64 -12.78 -4.14
CA ARG A 14 45.77 -13.29 -5.52
C ARG A 14 45.00 -12.49 -6.55
N LEU A 15 43.98 -11.74 -6.15
CA LEU A 15 43.21 -10.85 -7.03
C LEU A 15 43.87 -9.48 -7.25
N GLY A 16 45.09 -9.27 -6.75
CA GLY A 16 45.80 -7.99 -6.92
C GLY A 16 45.21 -6.81 -6.15
N LEU A 17 44.25 -7.08 -5.22
CA LEU A 17 43.59 -6.08 -4.41
C LEU A 17 44.31 -5.81 -3.08
N GLY A 18 45.59 -6.13 -3.01
CA GLY A 18 46.43 -5.81 -1.87
C GLY A 18 46.92 -4.37 -1.93
N GLY A 19 46.16 -3.42 -1.50
CA GLY A 19 46.61 -2.03 -1.38
C GLY A 19 45.58 -0.93 -1.47
N VAL A 20 44.28 -1.28 -1.60
CA VAL A 20 43.22 -0.27 -1.40
C VAL A 20 42.77 -0.36 0.05
N ALA A 21 43.29 0.51 0.89
CA ALA A 21 42.67 0.86 2.14
C ALA A 21 41.26 1.35 1.80
N LEU A 22 40.25 0.60 2.20
CA LEU A 22 38.87 1.07 2.20
C LEU A 22 38.77 2.21 3.23
N ALA A 23 39.25 3.37 2.90
CA ALA A 23 38.89 4.64 3.47
C ALA A 23 37.59 5.07 2.78
N GLY A 24 36.49 4.57 3.31
CA GLY A 24 35.14 4.81 2.79
C GLY A 24 34.11 4.09 3.64
N GLY A 25 34.35 4.00 4.93
CA GLY A 25 33.32 3.79 5.90
C GLY A 25 32.42 5.04 5.87
N ALA A 26 31.34 5.02 5.10
CA ALA A 26 30.23 5.89 5.42
C ALA A 26 29.86 5.57 6.87
N ALA A 27 30.23 6.48 7.77
CA ALA A 27 29.85 6.43 9.16
C ALA A 27 28.31 6.37 9.19
N PHE A 28 27.78 5.21 9.46
CA PHE A 28 26.45 5.13 10.04
C PHE A 28 26.54 5.92 11.34
N GLY A 29 25.81 7.02 11.41
CA GLY A 29 25.88 8.11 12.35
C GLY A 29 26.34 7.69 13.76
N ASP A 30 27.12 8.59 14.32
CA ASP A 30 27.76 8.54 15.65
C ASP A 30 26.99 7.67 16.64
N GLU A 31 27.60 6.59 17.12
CA GLU A 31 27.08 5.77 18.23
C GLU A 31 26.93 6.57 19.52
N ALA A 32 27.53 7.74 19.60
CA ALA A 32 27.59 8.58 20.82
C ALA A 32 26.30 9.34 21.15
N THR A 33 25.28 9.33 20.28
CA THR A 33 24.02 10.08 20.49
C THR A 33 22.77 9.19 20.57
N ARG A 34 22.92 7.87 20.58
CA ARG A 34 21.77 6.99 20.73
C ARG A 34 21.37 6.94 22.20
N GLU A 35 20.15 7.39 22.51
CA GLU A 35 19.53 7.10 23.80
C GLU A 35 19.64 5.60 24.10
N PRO A 36 19.97 5.23 25.35
CA PRO A 36 20.04 3.82 25.72
C PRO A 36 18.66 3.17 25.44
N LEU A 37 18.71 2.06 24.70
CA LEU A 37 17.49 1.29 24.42
C LEU A 37 16.85 0.86 25.74
N PRO A 38 15.52 0.95 25.85
CA PRO A 38 14.83 0.51 27.06
C PRO A 38 15.15 -0.96 27.37
N PRO A 39 15.12 -1.38 28.65
CA PRO A 39 15.39 -2.77 29.01
C PRO A 39 14.57 -3.74 28.18
N GLY A 40 15.19 -4.73 27.58
CA GLY A 40 14.55 -5.72 26.74
C GLY A 40 15.58 -6.55 25.98
N ASP A 41 15.13 -7.65 25.44
CA ASP A 41 15.97 -8.48 24.60
C ASP A 41 16.04 -7.92 23.18
N TYR A 42 17.24 -7.62 22.73
CA TYR A 42 17.49 -7.10 21.39
C TYR A 42 18.40 -8.04 20.62
N ILE A 43 18.08 -8.28 19.37
CA ILE A 43 19.07 -8.80 18.43
C ILE A 43 19.87 -7.58 17.95
N ALA A 44 21.10 -7.44 18.43
CA ALA A 44 22.03 -6.46 17.95
C ALA A 44 22.93 -7.11 16.90
N ASP A 45 22.75 -6.79 15.64
CA ASP A 45 23.71 -7.11 14.58
C ASP A 45 24.21 -5.81 13.97
N PRO A 46 25.52 -5.51 14.07
CA PRO A 46 26.10 -4.28 13.53
C PRO A 46 25.81 -4.07 12.03
N ARG A 47 25.52 -5.14 11.29
CA ARG A 47 25.22 -5.10 9.86
C ARG A 47 23.76 -4.72 9.57
N TYR A 48 22.84 -5.06 10.46
CA TYR A 48 21.40 -4.92 10.23
C TYR A 48 20.71 -3.96 11.21
N GLY A 49 21.47 -3.38 12.15
CA GLY A 49 20.94 -2.55 13.21
C GLY A 49 20.35 -3.38 14.36
N THR A 50 19.71 -2.69 15.28
CA THR A 50 19.12 -3.31 16.46
C THR A 50 17.62 -3.50 16.25
N CYS A 51 17.17 -4.73 16.30
CA CYS A 51 15.74 -5.06 16.31
C CYS A 51 15.33 -5.45 17.73
N ARG A 52 14.25 -4.86 18.24
CA ARG A 52 13.66 -5.32 19.50
C ARG A 52 13.10 -6.72 19.31
N TYR A 53 13.59 -7.65 20.08
CA TYR A 53 13.09 -9.01 20.11
C TYR A 53 12.09 -9.15 21.25
N ILE A 54 10.84 -9.41 20.95
CA ILE A 54 9.83 -9.70 21.97
C ILE A 54 9.94 -11.19 22.26
N ARG A 55 10.58 -11.56 23.36
CA ARG A 55 10.69 -12.97 23.80
C ARG A 55 9.37 -13.52 24.33
N ASP A 56 8.54 -12.65 24.89
CA ASP A 56 7.24 -13.06 25.39
C ASP A 56 6.23 -13.18 24.24
N ILE A 57 6.41 -14.20 23.43
CA ILE A 57 5.34 -14.69 22.58
C ILE A 57 4.25 -15.17 23.52
N PRO A 58 3.06 -14.55 23.55
CA PRO A 58 1.96 -15.06 24.36
C PRO A 58 1.80 -16.55 24.05
N LYS A 59 1.85 -17.39 25.08
CA LYS A 59 1.60 -18.82 24.89
C LYS A 59 0.22 -18.96 24.29
N MET A 60 0.18 -19.40 23.03
CA MET A 60 -1.09 -19.72 22.40
C MET A 60 -1.75 -20.85 23.18
N PRO A 61 -3.07 -20.82 23.37
CA PRO A 61 -3.77 -21.95 23.96
C PRO A 61 -3.45 -23.20 23.15
N THR A 62 -2.90 -24.22 23.80
CA THR A 62 -2.53 -25.50 23.17
C THR A 62 -3.73 -26.40 22.95
N ASP A 63 -4.84 -26.08 23.58
CA ASP A 63 -6.11 -26.83 23.62
C ASP A 63 -7.21 -26.24 22.73
N VAL A 64 -6.85 -25.51 21.70
CA VAL A 64 -7.82 -24.98 20.73
C VAL A 64 -8.50 -26.15 20.02
N PRO A 65 -9.82 -26.35 20.18
CA PRO A 65 -10.50 -27.46 19.55
C PRO A 65 -10.49 -27.31 18.03
N SER A 66 -10.10 -28.38 17.35
CA SER A 66 -10.12 -28.43 15.89
C SER A 66 -11.56 -28.37 15.36
N ALA A 67 -11.71 -27.80 14.16
CA ALA A 67 -12.94 -28.01 13.40
C ALA A 67 -13.17 -29.50 13.14
N PHE A 68 -14.42 -29.95 13.16
CA PHE A 68 -14.75 -31.36 12.98
C PHE A 68 -15.92 -31.55 12.00
N LEU A 69 -16.01 -32.75 11.43
CA LEU A 69 -17.06 -33.13 10.49
C LEU A 69 -18.23 -33.74 11.26
N LYS A 70 -19.45 -33.19 11.07
CA LYS A 70 -20.69 -33.75 11.63
C LYS A 70 -21.81 -33.62 10.60
N GLY A 71 -22.43 -34.74 10.21
CA GLY A 71 -23.54 -34.75 9.25
C GLY A 71 -23.19 -34.12 7.90
N GLY A 72 -21.97 -34.32 7.38
CA GLY A 72 -21.49 -33.74 6.12
C GLY A 72 -21.16 -32.24 6.20
N LYS A 73 -21.24 -31.62 7.36
CA LYS A 73 -20.90 -30.21 7.59
C LYS A 73 -19.62 -30.09 8.41
N VAL A 74 -18.78 -29.13 8.09
CA VAL A 74 -17.63 -28.76 8.91
C VAL A 74 -18.11 -27.75 9.97
N LEU A 75 -17.92 -28.11 11.22
CA LEU A 75 -18.28 -27.26 12.37
C LEU A 75 -17.02 -26.74 13.03
N GLN A 76 -16.96 -25.46 13.28
CA GLN A 76 -15.91 -24.80 14.07
C GLN A 76 -16.48 -24.51 15.46
N PRO A 77 -15.91 -25.06 16.54
CA PRO A 77 -16.36 -24.78 17.89
C PRO A 77 -16.18 -23.29 18.24
N ALA A 78 -17.10 -22.80 19.07
CA ALA A 78 -16.92 -21.49 19.69
C ALA A 78 -15.69 -21.51 20.61
N ARG A 79 -14.93 -20.41 20.62
CA ARG A 79 -13.75 -20.24 21.44
C ARG A 79 -13.54 -18.79 21.82
N GLU A 80 -12.90 -18.56 22.96
CA GLU A 80 -12.36 -17.26 23.32
C GLU A 80 -11.11 -16.96 22.48
N LEU A 81 -10.92 -15.72 22.11
CA LEU A 81 -9.74 -15.27 21.37
C LEU A 81 -8.84 -14.44 22.30
N PRO A 82 -7.53 -14.67 22.29
CA PRO A 82 -6.61 -13.81 23.01
C PRO A 82 -6.67 -12.38 22.46
N VAL A 83 -6.68 -11.39 23.36
CA VAL A 83 -6.45 -10.00 23.00
C VAL A 83 -4.95 -9.79 22.84
N PHE A 84 -4.53 -9.58 21.61
CA PHE A 84 -3.13 -9.39 21.26
C PHE A 84 -2.65 -7.97 21.55
N HIS A 85 -3.51 -6.97 21.29
CA HIS A 85 -3.17 -5.57 21.44
C HIS A 85 -4.42 -4.73 21.69
N GLU A 86 -4.22 -3.55 22.29
CA GLU A 86 -5.25 -2.54 22.47
C GLU A 86 -4.78 -1.19 21.96
N ALA A 87 -5.64 -0.51 21.18
CA ALA A 87 -5.36 0.79 20.59
C ALA A 87 -6.57 1.73 20.66
N ASP A 88 -6.38 3.02 20.38
CA ASP A 88 -7.50 3.93 20.15
C ASP A 88 -8.07 3.71 18.73
N VAL A 89 -7.18 3.47 17.77
CA VAL A 89 -7.52 3.27 16.36
C VAL A 89 -6.78 2.04 15.83
N VAL A 90 -7.51 1.14 15.16
CA VAL A 90 -6.88 0.08 14.37
C VAL A 90 -7.15 0.31 12.88
N VAL A 91 -6.09 0.26 12.09
CA VAL A 91 -6.13 0.35 10.62
C VAL A 91 -5.84 -1.02 10.05
N VAL A 92 -6.70 -1.53 9.17
CA VAL A 92 -6.54 -2.85 8.54
C VAL A 92 -6.21 -2.71 7.07
N GLY A 93 -5.03 -3.22 6.69
CA GLY A 93 -4.45 -3.09 5.35
C GLY A 93 -3.44 -1.95 5.25
N GLY A 94 -2.18 -2.28 4.95
CA GLY A 94 -1.04 -1.35 4.83
C GLY A 94 -0.80 -0.82 3.41
N GLY A 95 -1.83 -0.82 2.53
CA GLY A 95 -1.77 -0.16 1.22
C GLY A 95 -1.64 1.36 1.35
N PRO A 96 -1.67 2.12 0.22
CA PRO A 96 -1.52 3.58 0.26
C PRO A 96 -2.49 4.26 1.22
N ALA A 97 -3.76 3.81 1.27
CA ALA A 97 -4.75 4.35 2.19
C ALA A 97 -4.41 4.04 3.65
N GLY A 98 -4.04 2.79 3.96
CA GLY A 98 -3.74 2.40 5.34
C GLY A 98 -2.45 3.00 5.87
N PHE A 99 -1.43 3.10 5.03
CA PHE A 99 -0.21 3.83 5.35
C PHE A 99 -0.51 5.28 5.77
N ALA A 100 -1.30 5.99 4.96
CA ALA A 100 -1.67 7.38 5.26
C ALA A 100 -2.61 7.47 6.48
N ALA A 101 -3.57 6.54 6.62
CA ALA A 101 -4.49 6.51 7.76
C ALA A 101 -3.75 6.28 9.09
N ALA A 102 -2.81 5.35 9.11
CA ALA A 102 -2.04 5.04 10.31
C ALA A 102 -1.16 6.23 10.74
N LEU A 103 -0.45 6.85 9.80
CA LEU A 103 0.33 8.07 10.07
C LEU A 103 -0.54 9.21 10.57
N ALA A 104 -1.67 9.49 9.89
CA ALA A 104 -2.56 10.57 10.24
C ALA A 104 -3.18 10.37 11.62
N SER A 105 -3.59 9.15 11.95
CA SER A 105 -4.14 8.79 13.26
C SER A 105 -3.11 9.00 14.36
N ALA A 106 -1.90 8.46 14.21
CA ALA A 106 -0.82 8.59 15.20
C ALA A 106 -0.41 10.06 15.40
N ARG A 107 -0.24 10.83 14.33
CA ARG A 107 0.09 12.27 14.36
C ARG A 107 -1.03 13.14 14.94
N THR A 108 -2.27 12.65 14.90
CA THR A 108 -3.39 13.30 15.57
C THR A 108 -3.43 12.98 17.07
N GLY A 109 -2.55 12.09 17.56
CA GLY A 109 -2.34 11.76 18.97
C GLY A 109 -2.98 10.46 19.43
N ALA A 110 -3.62 9.69 18.53
CA ALA A 110 -4.22 8.40 18.88
C ALA A 110 -3.17 7.29 18.95
N LYS A 111 -3.29 6.40 19.94
CA LYS A 111 -2.57 5.14 19.96
C LYS A 111 -3.10 4.27 18.81
N THR A 112 -2.27 4.00 17.83
CA THR A 112 -2.69 3.41 16.56
C THR A 112 -2.01 2.07 16.32
N ALA A 113 -2.78 1.07 15.85
CA ALA A 113 -2.27 -0.20 15.36
C ALA A 113 -2.54 -0.31 13.86
N LEU A 114 -1.54 -0.72 13.09
CA LEU A 114 -1.67 -1.03 11.65
C LEU A 114 -1.43 -2.51 11.42
N VAL A 115 -2.41 -3.19 10.83
CA VAL A 115 -2.36 -4.62 10.52
C VAL A 115 -2.22 -4.82 9.02
N GLU A 116 -1.18 -5.54 8.58
CA GLU A 116 -0.93 -5.83 7.16
C GLU A 116 -0.61 -7.32 6.95
N ARG A 117 -1.23 -7.93 5.95
CA ARG A 117 -1.05 -9.36 5.62
C ARG A 117 0.30 -9.70 4.97
N TYR A 118 0.89 -8.75 4.26
CA TYR A 118 2.22 -8.90 3.66
C TYR A 118 3.33 -8.46 4.62
N GLY A 119 4.58 -8.71 4.25
CA GLY A 119 5.76 -8.29 4.99
C GLY A 119 6.25 -6.88 4.62
N SER A 120 5.41 -6.05 3.99
CA SER A 120 5.76 -4.69 3.57
C SER A 120 4.53 -3.82 3.37
N LEU A 121 4.69 -2.51 3.53
CA LEU A 121 3.68 -1.52 3.23
C LEU A 121 3.57 -1.22 1.73
N GLY A 122 2.49 -0.55 1.35
CA GLY A 122 2.23 -0.02 0.02
C GLY A 122 1.23 -0.82 -0.82
N GLY A 123 0.87 -2.05 -0.42
CA GLY A 123 -0.14 -2.85 -1.12
C GLY A 123 0.13 -2.95 -2.63
N LEU A 124 -0.85 -2.61 -3.49
CA LEU A 124 -0.67 -2.65 -4.94
C LEU A 124 0.41 -1.71 -5.48
N PHE A 125 0.72 -0.63 -4.78
CA PHE A 125 1.80 0.28 -5.16
C PHE A 125 3.16 -0.44 -5.15
N THR A 126 3.48 -1.12 -4.06
CA THR A 126 4.77 -1.82 -3.88
C THR A 126 4.69 -3.29 -4.29
N ASN A 127 3.81 -4.08 -3.70
CA ASN A 127 3.66 -5.51 -3.96
C ASN A 127 3.00 -5.81 -5.30
N GLY A 128 2.14 -4.91 -5.79
CA GLY A 128 1.55 -4.97 -7.12
C GLY A 128 2.42 -4.35 -8.21
N LEU A 129 3.57 -3.77 -7.85
CA LEU A 129 4.51 -3.10 -8.77
C LEU A 129 3.86 -2.00 -9.63
N VAL A 130 2.87 -1.29 -9.10
CA VAL A 130 2.22 -0.16 -9.78
C VAL A 130 3.07 1.09 -9.59
N LEU A 131 4.07 1.26 -10.43
CA LEU A 131 5.17 2.21 -10.22
C LEU A 131 4.81 3.65 -10.58
N ILE A 132 3.94 3.86 -11.57
CA ILE A 132 3.58 5.20 -12.06
C ILE A 132 2.53 5.78 -11.12
N VAL A 133 2.87 6.90 -10.49
CA VAL A 133 1.96 7.62 -9.59
C VAL A 133 1.23 8.69 -10.38
N ILE A 134 -0.06 8.48 -10.63
CA ILE A 134 -0.95 9.37 -11.37
C ILE A 134 -2.08 9.87 -10.45
N GLY A 135 -2.69 11.01 -10.80
CA GLY A 135 -3.75 11.61 -9.98
C GLY A 135 -3.23 12.56 -8.90
N THR A 136 -2.01 13.05 -9.02
CA THR A 136 -1.42 14.02 -8.09
C THR A 136 -1.79 15.45 -8.39
N ALA A 137 -2.10 15.77 -9.64
CA ALA A 137 -2.29 17.12 -10.12
C ALA A 137 -3.55 17.27 -10.97
N GLU A 138 -3.94 18.51 -11.20
CA GLU A 138 -4.92 18.88 -12.23
C GLU A 138 -4.25 19.72 -13.33
N GLY A 139 -4.89 19.81 -14.49
CA GLY A 139 -4.42 20.60 -15.63
C GLY A 139 -4.08 19.74 -16.85
N VAL A 140 -3.61 20.38 -17.91
CA VAL A 140 -3.34 19.72 -19.19
C VAL A 140 -2.01 18.99 -19.13
N ARG A 141 -2.00 17.72 -19.50
CA ARG A 141 -0.78 16.90 -19.60
C ARG A 141 0.22 17.58 -20.55
N GLY A 142 1.43 17.85 -20.07
CA GLY A 142 2.46 18.58 -20.80
C GLY A 142 2.30 20.11 -20.82
N GLY A 143 1.25 20.65 -20.17
CA GLY A 143 1.00 22.07 -19.94
C GLY A 143 1.16 22.48 -18.49
N ALA A 144 0.53 23.61 -18.12
CA ALA A 144 0.50 24.05 -16.72
C ALA A 144 -0.32 23.07 -15.87
N GLN A 145 0.27 22.57 -14.79
CA GLN A 145 -0.38 21.66 -13.84
C GLN A 145 -0.26 22.21 -12.41
N ARG A 146 -1.33 22.05 -11.62
CA ARG A 146 -1.37 22.36 -10.20
C ARG A 146 -1.39 21.07 -9.38
N LEU A 147 -0.47 20.91 -8.44
CA LEU A 147 -0.47 19.78 -7.51
C LEU A 147 -1.64 19.93 -6.52
N VAL A 148 -2.50 18.94 -6.47
CA VAL A 148 -3.71 18.92 -5.62
C VAL A 148 -3.71 17.86 -4.53
N THR A 149 -2.99 16.76 -4.68
CA THR A 149 -2.82 15.79 -3.60
C THR A 149 -1.60 16.18 -2.76
N ARG A 150 -1.87 16.74 -1.58
CA ARG A 150 -0.87 17.24 -0.61
C ARG A 150 -0.93 16.42 0.69
N GLY A 151 -0.62 17.01 1.83
CA GLY A 151 -0.60 16.31 3.11
C GLY A 151 0.43 15.17 3.12
N ILE A 152 0.05 14.01 3.65
CA ILE A 152 0.92 12.82 3.73
C ILE A 152 1.38 12.35 2.35
N CYS A 153 0.53 12.44 1.32
CA CYS A 153 0.92 12.11 -0.05
C CYS A 153 2.04 13.04 -0.55
N GLY A 154 1.89 14.34 -0.35
CA GLY A 154 2.91 15.34 -0.71
C GLY A 154 4.23 15.10 0.03
N GLU A 155 4.16 14.86 1.34
CA GLU A 155 5.34 14.52 2.16
C GLU A 155 6.05 13.27 1.63
N PHE A 156 5.30 12.20 1.35
CA PHE A 156 5.87 10.98 0.79
C PHE A 156 6.59 11.24 -0.54
N MET A 157 5.99 12.02 -1.45
CA MET A 157 6.58 12.35 -2.74
C MET A 157 7.88 13.14 -2.60
N GLU A 158 7.92 14.17 -1.73
CA GLU A 158 9.13 14.95 -1.50
C GLU A 158 10.25 14.12 -0.85
N ARG A 159 9.91 13.25 0.09
CA ARG A 159 10.89 12.34 0.70
C ARG A 159 11.40 11.29 -0.29
N ALA A 160 10.54 10.75 -1.16
CA ALA A 160 10.95 9.82 -2.22
C ALA A 160 11.91 10.50 -3.21
N LYS A 161 11.61 11.76 -3.59
CA LYS A 161 12.47 12.58 -4.44
C LYS A 161 13.83 12.83 -3.80
N ALA A 162 13.86 13.09 -2.50
CA ALA A 162 15.11 13.28 -1.74
C ALA A 162 15.98 12.00 -1.66
N MET A 163 15.41 10.81 -1.85
CA MET A 163 16.17 9.55 -1.95
C MET A 163 16.90 9.41 -3.29
N GLY A 164 16.68 10.29 -4.25
CA GLY A 164 17.42 10.39 -5.49
C GLY A 164 16.83 9.63 -6.68
N ALA A 165 17.53 9.71 -7.81
CA ALA A 165 17.05 9.22 -9.12
C ALA A 165 16.86 7.70 -9.20
N GLY A 166 17.48 6.93 -8.29
CA GLY A 166 17.24 5.48 -8.17
C GLY A 166 15.89 5.12 -7.55
N VAL A 167 15.21 6.08 -6.90
CA VAL A 167 13.92 5.86 -6.24
C VAL A 167 12.80 6.66 -6.93
N TYR A 168 13.08 7.90 -7.31
CA TYR A 168 12.08 8.81 -7.88
C TYR A 168 12.56 9.34 -9.23
N ARG A 169 11.73 9.18 -10.25
CA ARG A 169 12.01 9.66 -11.61
C ARG A 169 10.77 10.28 -12.22
N THR A 170 10.97 11.45 -12.84
CA THR A 170 9.99 12.03 -13.77
C THR A 170 10.48 11.84 -15.20
N ASP A 171 9.60 11.50 -16.11
CA ASP A 171 9.92 11.38 -17.52
C ASP A 171 9.08 12.37 -18.37
N ARG A 172 9.47 12.48 -19.66
CA ARG A 172 8.79 13.38 -20.60
C ARG A 172 7.39 12.93 -21.01
N HIS A 173 7.07 11.65 -20.78
CA HIS A 173 5.80 11.06 -21.24
C HIS A 173 4.68 11.26 -20.22
N HIS A 174 5.02 11.31 -18.92
CA HIS A 174 4.05 11.38 -17.82
C HIS A 174 3.96 12.78 -17.20
N GLY A 175 4.93 13.67 -17.50
CA GLY A 175 4.98 15.01 -16.95
C GLY A 175 5.58 15.10 -15.54
N PRO A 176 5.76 16.32 -15.01
CA PRO A 176 6.51 16.56 -13.77
C PRO A 176 5.82 16.05 -12.50
N HIS A 177 4.51 15.83 -12.56
CA HIS A 177 3.68 15.43 -11.43
C HIS A 177 3.24 13.96 -11.47
N GLN A 178 3.73 13.17 -12.43
CA GLN A 178 3.48 11.74 -12.55
C GLN A 178 4.79 10.95 -12.45
N PRO A 179 5.42 10.88 -11.28
CA PRO A 179 6.68 10.18 -11.15
C PRO A 179 6.49 8.66 -11.27
N THR A 180 7.56 8.01 -11.70
CA THR A 180 7.76 6.59 -11.48
C THR A 180 8.59 6.42 -10.22
N ILE A 181 8.15 5.57 -9.31
CA ILE A 181 8.81 5.34 -8.03
C ILE A 181 9.23 3.87 -7.94
N ASP A 182 10.47 3.64 -7.54
CA ASP A 182 10.98 2.30 -7.27
C ASP A 182 10.25 1.66 -6.09
N PRO A 183 9.69 0.44 -6.24
CA PRO A 183 8.87 -0.18 -5.19
C PRO A 183 9.68 -0.52 -3.94
N GLU A 184 10.95 -0.92 -4.06
CA GLU A 184 11.78 -1.25 -2.91
C GLU A 184 12.18 0.02 -2.14
N GLY A 185 12.53 1.09 -2.86
CA GLY A 185 12.74 2.41 -2.26
C GLY A 185 11.49 2.93 -1.56
N ALA A 186 10.31 2.72 -2.14
CA ALA A 186 9.03 3.08 -1.53
C ALA A 186 8.75 2.30 -0.24
N LYS A 187 9.01 0.98 -0.18
CA LYS A 187 8.89 0.16 1.03
C LYS A 187 9.77 0.72 2.15
N VAL A 188 11.05 0.94 1.86
CA VAL A 188 12.01 1.49 2.84
C VAL A 188 11.57 2.87 3.34
N LEU A 189 11.06 3.74 2.45
CA LEU A 189 10.57 5.05 2.84
C LEU A 189 9.35 4.95 3.76
N MET A 190 8.37 4.12 3.40
CA MET A 190 7.18 3.89 4.22
C MET A 190 7.56 3.35 5.60
N ASP A 191 8.47 2.37 5.68
CA ASP A 191 8.97 1.83 6.94
C ASP A 191 9.62 2.92 7.81
N ARG A 192 10.44 3.77 7.21
CA ARG A 192 11.06 4.91 7.94
C ARG A 192 10.03 5.88 8.47
N MET A 193 9.00 6.19 7.68
CA MET A 193 7.96 7.12 8.09
C MET A 193 7.12 6.57 9.25
N VAL A 194 6.66 5.31 9.17
CA VAL A 194 5.84 4.73 10.25
C VAL A 194 6.65 4.49 11.53
N ARG A 195 7.94 4.10 11.42
CA ARG A 195 8.81 3.88 12.57
C ARG A 195 9.22 5.17 13.29
N ALA A 196 9.07 6.32 12.64
CA ALA A 196 9.31 7.62 13.27
C ALA A 196 8.17 8.05 14.22
N GLU A 197 6.99 7.42 14.12
CA GLU A 197 5.83 7.75 14.93
C GLU A 197 5.80 6.91 16.22
N GLN A 198 5.82 7.56 17.38
CA GLN A 198 5.86 6.88 18.68
C GLN A 198 4.53 6.19 19.04
N ASN A 199 3.42 6.69 18.52
CA ASN A 199 2.07 6.19 18.81
C ASN A 199 1.57 5.17 17.77
N LEU A 200 2.47 4.59 16.96
CA LEU A 200 2.11 3.69 15.87
C LEU A 200 2.82 2.35 16.01
N ASP A 201 2.04 1.30 16.24
CA ASP A 201 2.49 -0.08 16.16
C ASP A 201 2.09 -0.69 14.81
N VAL A 202 3.03 -1.38 14.14
CA VAL A 202 2.79 -2.03 12.83
C VAL A 202 2.98 -3.53 12.97
N PHE A 203 1.99 -4.29 12.51
CA PHE A 203 1.97 -5.76 12.56
C PHE A 203 1.88 -6.33 11.15
N PHE A 204 3.00 -6.83 10.64
CA PHE A 204 3.08 -7.55 9.37
C PHE A 204 2.71 -9.02 9.53
N HIS A 205 2.41 -9.68 8.41
CA HIS A 205 2.01 -11.10 8.37
C HIS A 205 0.77 -11.40 9.22
N ALA A 206 -0.08 -10.39 9.39
CA ALA A 206 -1.32 -10.44 10.15
C ALA A 206 -2.50 -10.10 9.24
N TRP A 207 -3.34 -11.07 8.96
CA TRP A 207 -4.47 -10.91 8.05
C TRP A 207 -5.75 -10.63 8.82
N GLY A 208 -6.31 -9.41 8.71
CA GLY A 208 -7.63 -9.08 9.25
C GLY A 208 -8.72 -9.93 8.59
N VAL A 209 -9.43 -10.72 9.37
CA VAL A 209 -10.36 -11.75 8.87
C VAL A 209 -11.77 -11.63 9.45
N ASP A 210 -11.94 -10.88 10.54
CA ASP A 210 -13.22 -10.75 11.22
C ASP A 210 -13.23 -9.46 12.06
N VAL A 211 -14.36 -9.14 12.67
CA VAL A 211 -14.55 -7.97 13.53
C VAL A 211 -14.95 -8.39 14.94
N VAL A 212 -14.62 -7.54 15.92
CA VAL A 212 -15.19 -7.59 17.27
C VAL A 212 -16.31 -6.57 17.31
N GLN A 213 -17.54 -7.02 17.53
CA GLN A 213 -18.74 -6.16 17.55
C GLN A 213 -19.51 -6.24 18.87
N ASP A 214 -20.09 -5.12 19.24
CA ASP A 214 -21.10 -4.99 20.30
C ASP A 214 -22.32 -4.26 19.71
N GLY A 215 -23.33 -4.99 19.33
CA GLY A 215 -24.45 -4.47 18.54
C GLY A 215 -23.99 -3.96 17.17
N ALA A 216 -24.30 -2.70 16.84
CA ALA A 216 -23.89 -2.05 15.60
C ALA A 216 -22.48 -1.42 15.69
N GLU A 217 -21.87 -1.40 16.87
CA GLU A 217 -20.56 -0.79 17.09
C GLU A 217 -19.43 -1.79 16.90
N ILE A 218 -18.47 -1.44 16.11
CA ILE A 218 -17.20 -2.19 16.05
C ILE A 218 -16.32 -1.77 17.23
N ARG A 219 -15.75 -2.79 17.91
CA ARG A 219 -14.87 -2.66 19.06
C ARG A 219 -13.46 -3.20 18.81
N GLY A 220 -13.16 -3.60 17.59
CA GLY A 220 -11.87 -4.13 17.20
C GLY A 220 -11.94 -5.02 15.99
N VAL A 221 -10.84 -5.70 15.73
CA VAL A 221 -10.70 -6.63 14.60
C VAL A 221 -10.08 -7.93 15.06
N VAL A 222 -10.42 -9.02 14.36
CA VAL A 222 -9.79 -10.32 14.50
C VAL A 222 -8.84 -10.51 13.33
N PHE A 223 -7.64 -10.97 13.62
CA PHE A 223 -6.66 -11.31 12.59
C PHE A 223 -6.15 -12.73 12.74
N GLU A 224 -5.69 -13.28 11.63
CA GLU A 224 -4.97 -14.57 11.58
C GLU A 224 -3.50 -14.34 11.29
N SER A 225 -2.67 -15.10 11.98
CA SER A 225 -1.22 -15.12 11.77
C SER A 225 -0.68 -16.53 12.04
N LYS A 226 0.62 -16.72 11.93
CA LYS A 226 1.24 -17.99 12.35
C LYS A 226 1.17 -18.23 13.86
N GLN A 227 0.87 -17.20 14.64
CA GLN A 227 0.57 -17.32 16.06
C GLN A 227 -0.88 -17.74 16.35
N GLY A 228 -1.70 -17.91 15.31
CA GLY A 228 -3.12 -18.25 15.40
C GLY A 228 -4.04 -17.05 15.28
N ARG A 229 -5.30 -17.25 15.66
CA ARG A 229 -6.38 -16.26 15.58
C ARG A 229 -6.44 -15.45 16.87
N GLN A 230 -6.33 -14.13 16.76
CA GLN A 230 -6.24 -13.20 17.88
C GLN A 230 -7.03 -11.93 17.59
N ALA A 231 -7.29 -11.10 18.59
CA ALA A 231 -8.02 -9.85 18.46
C ALA A 231 -7.14 -8.64 18.82
N ILE A 232 -7.41 -7.52 18.13
CA ILE A 232 -6.98 -6.17 18.53
C ILE A 232 -8.23 -5.40 18.90
N LEU A 233 -8.32 -4.93 20.15
CA LEU A 233 -9.41 -4.09 20.58
C LEU A 233 -9.11 -2.63 20.24
N ALA A 234 -10.13 -1.87 19.79
CA ALA A 234 -9.98 -0.47 19.43
C ALA A 234 -11.29 0.29 19.56
N LYS A 235 -11.18 1.61 19.83
CA LYS A 235 -12.34 2.52 19.86
C LYS A 235 -12.87 2.80 18.45
N ARG A 236 -11.98 2.82 17.44
CA ARG A 236 -12.30 3.08 16.03
C ARG A 236 -11.53 2.14 15.13
N VAL A 237 -12.14 1.79 14.01
CA VAL A 237 -11.55 0.92 13.00
C VAL A 237 -11.54 1.64 11.65
N VAL A 238 -10.44 1.53 10.91
CA VAL A 238 -10.35 2.04 9.54
C VAL A 238 -10.09 0.87 8.59
N ASP A 239 -11.05 0.57 7.73
CA ASP A 239 -10.91 -0.44 6.68
C ASP A 239 -10.15 0.13 5.47
N CYS A 240 -8.90 -0.28 5.34
CA CYS A 240 -8.01 0.02 4.24
C CYS A 240 -7.61 -1.24 3.45
N THR A 241 -8.38 -2.32 3.56
CA THR A 241 -8.11 -3.60 2.89
C THR A 241 -8.16 -3.49 1.36
N GLY A 242 -8.82 -2.44 0.88
CA GLY A 242 -9.04 -2.15 -0.53
C GLY A 242 -10.20 -2.92 -1.13
N ASP A 243 -10.64 -3.98 -0.50
CA ASP A 243 -11.78 -4.81 -0.90
C ASP A 243 -12.97 -4.71 0.06
N GLY A 244 -12.87 -3.83 1.09
CA GLY A 244 -13.91 -3.61 2.09
C GLY A 244 -14.14 -4.84 2.96
N ASP A 245 -13.07 -5.57 3.30
CA ASP A 245 -13.19 -6.85 4.01
C ASP A 245 -13.69 -6.67 5.43
N VAL A 246 -13.23 -5.63 6.14
CA VAL A 246 -13.71 -5.33 7.50
C VAL A 246 -15.17 -4.86 7.47
N ALA A 247 -15.51 -3.98 6.54
CA ALA A 247 -16.88 -3.49 6.37
C ALA A 247 -17.84 -4.64 6.03
N PHE A 248 -17.41 -5.57 5.16
CA PHE A 248 -18.17 -6.78 4.83
C PHE A 248 -18.40 -7.66 6.07
N GLN A 249 -17.37 -7.93 6.86
CA GLN A 249 -17.46 -8.73 8.09
C GLN A 249 -18.37 -8.05 9.14
N ALA A 250 -18.39 -6.73 9.16
CA ALA A 250 -19.25 -5.94 10.01
C ALA A 250 -20.74 -5.91 9.54
N GLY A 251 -21.06 -6.54 8.43
CA GLY A 251 -22.42 -6.57 7.87
C GLY A 251 -22.82 -5.32 7.08
N ALA A 252 -21.86 -4.46 6.69
CA ALA A 252 -22.16 -3.33 5.83
C ALA A 252 -22.61 -3.76 4.44
N ASP A 253 -23.63 -3.11 3.91
CA ASP A 253 -24.09 -3.29 2.53
C ASP A 253 -23.00 -2.85 1.54
N PHE A 254 -22.96 -3.50 0.39
CA PHE A 254 -22.02 -3.18 -0.69
C PHE A 254 -22.59 -3.52 -2.07
N ARG A 255 -22.03 -2.89 -3.08
CA ARG A 255 -22.19 -3.29 -4.47
C ARG A 255 -20.94 -4.05 -4.91
N GLN A 256 -21.10 -5.32 -5.28
CA GLN A 256 -20.02 -6.10 -5.90
C GLN A 256 -19.89 -5.73 -7.38
N ILE A 257 -18.65 -5.55 -7.83
CA ILE A 257 -18.33 -5.32 -9.24
C ILE A 257 -17.20 -6.24 -9.69
N THR A 258 -17.09 -6.45 -10.99
CA THR A 258 -15.95 -7.08 -11.64
C THR A 258 -15.06 -6.02 -12.27
N HIS A 259 -13.77 -6.29 -12.34
CA HIS A 259 -12.81 -5.40 -12.99
C HIS A 259 -11.66 -6.21 -13.57
N ASN A 260 -10.77 -5.56 -14.34
CA ASN A 260 -9.56 -6.22 -14.83
C ASN A 260 -8.69 -6.71 -13.67
N LEU A 261 -8.30 -7.98 -13.76
CA LEU A 261 -7.33 -8.62 -12.88
C LEU A 261 -5.93 -8.42 -13.48
N GLY A 262 -5.32 -7.28 -13.16
CA GLY A 262 -4.06 -6.85 -13.75
C GLY A 262 -2.84 -7.54 -13.14
N PHE A 263 -1.72 -7.46 -13.84
CA PHE A 263 -0.45 -8.02 -13.39
C PHE A 263 0.71 -7.15 -13.87
N VAL A 264 1.77 -7.08 -13.11
CA VAL A 264 2.96 -6.34 -13.51
C VAL A 264 4.17 -7.24 -13.50
N THR A 265 4.97 -7.11 -14.55
CA THR A 265 6.25 -7.80 -14.72
C THR A 265 7.34 -6.78 -14.93
N GLN A 266 8.40 -6.89 -14.17
CA GLN A 266 9.65 -6.14 -14.38
C GLN A 266 10.60 -6.97 -15.22
N LEU A 267 11.18 -6.35 -16.24
CA LEU A 267 12.10 -6.97 -17.19
C LEU A 267 13.46 -6.28 -17.08
N GLY A 268 14.53 -7.05 -17.14
CA GLY A 268 15.90 -6.57 -17.12
C GLY A 268 16.61 -6.73 -18.45
N SER A 269 17.74 -6.03 -18.60
CA SER A 269 18.63 -6.06 -19.77
C SER A 269 18.05 -5.56 -21.09
N ILE A 270 16.95 -4.82 -21.08
CA ILE A 270 16.39 -4.22 -22.31
C ILE A 270 17.21 -2.97 -22.70
N GLY A 271 17.86 -2.29 -21.78
CA GLY A 271 18.65 -1.08 -22.03
C GLY A 271 19.85 -1.25 -22.97
N ARG A 272 20.10 -2.47 -23.44
CA ARG A 272 21.10 -2.77 -24.51
C ARG A 272 20.53 -2.61 -25.91
N ALA A 273 19.22 -2.61 -26.07
CA ALA A 273 18.57 -2.36 -27.36
C ALA A 273 18.72 -0.90 -27.75
N THR A 274 19.02 -0.66 -29.05
CA THR A 274 19.11 0.71 -29.58
C THR A 274 17.72 1.37 -29.63
N PRO A 275 17.63 2.72 -29.70
CA PRO A 275 16.36 3.43 -29.89
C PRO A 275 15.59 2.94 -31.11
N GLU A 276 16.27 2.59 -32.22
CA GLU A 276 15.67 2.06 -33.42
C GLU A 276 15.06 0.68 -33.19
N GLN A 277 15.80 -0.22 -32.51
CA GLN A 277 15.29 -1.54 -32.14
C GLN A 277 14.07 -1.45 -31.22
N MET A 278 14.10 -0.56 -30.25
CA MET A 278 12.97 -0.30 -29.36
C MET A 278 11.75 0.23 -30.11
N SER A 279 11.96 1.19 -31.01
CA SER A 279 10.90 1.76 -31.85
C SER A 279 10.28 0.71 -32.81
N ALA A 280 11.11 -0.06 -33.49
CA ALA A 280 10.68 -1.10 -34.42
C ALA A 280 9.82 -2.18 -33.75
N LYS A 281 10.08 -2.51 -32.48
CA LYS A 281 9.37 -3.57 -31.73
C LYS A 281 8.20 -3.05 -30.89
N ALA A 282 7.98 -1.74 -30.82
CA ALA A 282 6.90 -1.18 -30.04
C ALA A 282 5.50 -1.70 -30.44
N ALA A 283 5.27 -1.93 -31.74
CA ALA A 283 4.02 -2.49 -32.26
C ALA A 283 3.78 -3.95 -31.83
N ASP A 284 4.83 -4.70 -31.53
CA ASP A 284 4.77 -6.11 -31.11
C ASP A 284 4.43 -6.30 -29.63
N GLY A 285 4.09 -5.19 -28.92
CA GLY A 285 3.78 -5.22 -27.50
C GLY A 285 5.00 -5.25 -26.59
N PHE A 286 6.21 -5.03 -27.13
CA PHE A 286 7.41 -4.85 -26.33
C PHE A 286 7.34 -3.54 -25.56
N PRO A 287 8.01 -3.44 -24.40
CA PRO A 287 8.11 -2.16 -23.67
C PRO A 287 8.69 -1.06 -24.58
N LYS A 288 8.02 0.06 -24.66
CA LYS A 288 8.41 1.17 -25.54
C LYS A 288 9.49 2.07 -24.95
N VAL A 289 9.48 2.22 -23.63
CA VAL A 289 10.30 3.18 -22.89
C VAL A 289 10.63 2.60 -21.51
N PRO A 290 11.83 2.86 -20.96
CA PRO A 290 12.11 2.57 -19.56
C PRO A 290 11.15 3.37 -18.67
N ASN A 291 10.33 2.68 -17.89
CA ASN A 291 9.37 3.30 -16.96
C ASN A 291 9.84 3.22 -15.51
N GLU A 292 11.07 2.77 -15.28
CA GLU A 292 11.60 2.58 -13.93
C GLU A 292 12.78 3.52 -13.64
N PRO A 293 12.98 3.91 -12.38
CA PRO A 293 14.15 4.66 -11.95
C PRO A 293 15.47 3.92 -12.18
N ILE A 294 15.42 2.58 -12.33
CA ILE A 294 16.57 1.71 -12.47
C ILE A 294 16.98 1.59 -13.95
N PRO A 295 18.20 2.00 -14.34
CA PRO A 295 18.68 1.87 -15.70
C PRO A 295 18.65 0.42 -16.19
N GLY A 296 18.07 0.18 -17.38
CA GLY A 296 17.96 -1.16 -17.98
C GLY A 296 16.85 -2.03 -17.46
N ALA A 297 16.07 -1.56 -16.50
CA ALA A 297 14.84 -2.17 -16.05
C ALA A 297 13.63 -1.60 -16.79
N PHE A 298 12.62 -2.44 -16.98
CA PHE A 298 11.39 -2.12 -17.69
C PHE A 298 10.19 -2.69 -16.98
N TRP A 299 9.09 -2.02 -17.11
CA TRP A 299 7.83 -2.35 -16.50
C TRP A 299 6.80 -2.71 -17.57
N ARG A 300 6.21 -3.90 -17.48
CA ARG A 300 5.10 -4.36 -18.31
C ARG A 300 3.84 -4.49 -17.48
N ASN A 301 2.87 -3.63 -17.73
CA ASN A 301 1.55 -3.71 -17.13
C ASN A 301 0.63 -4.54 -18.03
N TRP A 302 0.18 -5.67 -17.52
CA TRP A 302 -0.84 -6.51 -18.13
C TRP A 302 -2.20 -6.10 -17.57
N LEU A 303 -3.11 -5.66 -18.45
CA LEU A 303 -4.48 -5.29 -18.03
C LEU A 303 -5.21 -6.47 -17.41
N GLY A 304 -5.02 -7.65 -17.97
CA GLY A 304 -5.66 -8.88 -17.54
C GLY A 304 -7.13 -9.01 -17.97
N PRO A 305 -7.71 -10.18 -17.72
CA PRO A 305 -9.13 -10.43 -17.99
C PRO A 305 -10.03 -9.65 -17.04
N GLN A 306 -11.26 -9.40 -17.46
CA GLN A 306 -12.35 -9.05 -16.55
C GLN A 306 -12.64 -10.26 -15.65
N GLY A 307 -12.74 -10.05 -14.35
CA GLY A 307 -12.96 -11.14 -13.40
C GLY A 307 -13.44 -10.65 -12.04
N ASN A 308 -13.83 -11.62 -11.22
CA ASN A 308 -14.24 -11.39 -9.84
C ASN A 308 -13.01 -11.46 -8.92
N GLY A 309 -12.54 -10.31 -8.45
CA GLY A 309 -11.39 -10.20 -7.55
C GLY A 309 -11.58 -10.82 -6.16
N LEU A 310 -12.77 -11.37 -5.87
CA LEU A 310 -13.06 -12.11 -4.63
C LEU A 310 -13.06 -13.63 -4.84
N ALA A 311 -13.00 -14.10 -6.10
CA ALA A 311 -13.08 -15.51 -6.42
C ALA A 311 -11.70 -16.14 -6.47
N VAL A 312 -11.34 -16.94 -5.46
CA VAL A 312 -10.00 -17.56 -5.33
C VAL A 312 -9.60 -18.34 -6.59
N ARG A 313 -10.52 -19.04 -7.24
CA ARG A 313 -10.22 -19.81 -8.46
C ARG A 313 -9.87 -18.89 -9.64
N GLU A 314 -10.59 -17.77 -9.80
CA GLU A 314 -10.31 -16.79 -10.86
C GLU A 314 -8.97 -16.08 -10.60
N LEU A 315 -8.69 -15.68 -9.36
CA LEU A 315 -7.42 -15.11 -8.97
C LEU A 315 -6.25 -16.06 -9.27
N THR A 316 -6.40 -17.34 -8.91
CA THR A 316 -5.38 -18.37 -9.16
C THR A 316 -5.13 -18.57 -10.66
N ALA A 317 -6.19 -18.62 -11.46
CA ALA A 317 -6.09 -18.77 -12.92
C ALA A 317 -5.42 -17.54 -13.56
N ALA A 318 -5.76 -16.32 -13.10
CA ALA A 318 -5.13 -15.09 -13.56
C ALA A 318 -3.62 -15.05 -13.23
N GLU A 319 -3.22 -15.47 -12.03
CA GLU A 319 -1.82 -15.57 -11.61
C GLU A 319 -1.01 -16.50 -12.54
N PHE A 320 -1.51 -17.70 -12.83
CA PHE A 320 -0.84 -18.63 -13.74
C PHE A 320 -0.78 -18.07 -15.17
N GLY A 321 -1.90 -17.56 -15.69
CA GLY A 321 -1.98 -17.03 -17.03
C GLY A 321 -1.03 -15.85 -17.27
N HIS A 322 -0.91 -14.96 -16.31
CA HIS A 322 -0.02 -13.81 -16.40
C HIS A 322 1.45 -14.17 -16.32
N ARG A 323 1.84 -15.11 -15.45
CA ARG A 323 3.24 -15.58 -15.40
C ARG A 323 3.64 -16.26 -16.69
N GLU A 324 2.77 -17.10 -17.25
CA GLU A 324 2.99 -17.74 -18.54
C GLU A 324 3.10 -16.70 -19.68
N ALA A 325 2.20 -15.71 -19.73
CA ALA A 325 2.26 -14.65 -20.73
C ALA A 325 3.56 -13.81 -20.61
N SER A 326 4.00 -13.55 -19.39
CA SER A 326 5.26 -12.82 -19.13
C SER A 326 6.47 -13.63 -19.62
N TRP A 327 6.47 -14.93 -19.40
CA TRP A 327 7.56 -15.80 -19.85
C TRP A 327 7.62 -15.88 -21.37
N ARG A 328 6.48 -16.10 -22.03
CA ARG A 328 6.40 -16.09 -23.52
C ARG A 328 6.86 -14.77 -24.12
N LEU A 329 6.56 -13.65 -23.49
CA LEU A 329 7.07 -12.34 -23.93
C LEU A 329 8.61 -12.33 -23.90
N VAL A 330 9.23 -12.81 -22.82
CA VAL A 330 10.70 -12.86 -22.71
C VAL A 330 11.31 -13.80 -23.74
N GLU A 331 10.71 -14.97 -23.99
CA GLU A 331 11.17 -15.88 -25.05
C GLU A 331 11.13 -15.22 -26.43
N LYS A 332 10.03 -14.54 -26.75
CA LYS A 332 9.90 -13.76 -28.00
C LYS A 332 10.95 -12.64 -28.06
N MET A 333 11.21 -11.94 -26.94
CA MET A 333 12.22 -10.89 -26.88
C MET A 333 13.62 -11.47 -27.12
N ARG A 334 13.99 -12.56 -26.45
CA ARG A 334 15.31 -13.22 -26.62
C ARG A 334 15.56 -13.68 -28.05
N ALA A 335 14.53 -14.06 -28.78
CA ALA A 335 14.62 -14.42 -30.19
C ALA A 335 14.74 -13.21 -31.13
N THR A 336 14.77 -11.97 -30.58
CA THR A 336 14.81 -10.73 -31.35
C THR A 336 16.18 -10.07 -31.21
N PRO A 337 16.86 -9.69 -32.33
CA PRO A 337 18.17 -9.02 -32.27
C PRO A 337 18.14 -7.76 -31.37
N GLY A 338 19.12 -7.68 -30.46
CA GLY A 338 19.26 -6.61 -29.46
C GLY A 338 18.57 -6.88 -28.14
N PHE A 339 17.75 -7.95 -28.03
CA PHE A 339 17.02 -8.31 -26.80
C PHE A 339 17.41 -9.67 -26.22
N GLU A 340 18.48 -10.29 -26.72
CA GLU A 340 18.87 -11.68 -26.41
C GLU A 340 19.12 -11.90 -24.91
N SER A 341 19.54 -10.86 -24.20
CA SER A 341 19.84 -10.91 -22.77
C SER A 341 18.66 -10.53 -21.84
N THR A 342 17.47 -10.31 -22.40
CA THR A 342 16.29 -9.96 -21.61
C THR A 342 15.90 -11.07 -20.64
N TYR A 343 15.52 -10.70 -19.42
CA TYR A 343 15.04 -11.64 -18.40
C TYR A 343 13.91 -11.02 -17.56
N VAL A 344 13.13 -11.89 -16.92
CA VAL A 344 12.17 -11.46 -15.89
C VAL A 344 12.97 -11.15 -14.62
N MET A 345 12.97 -9.89 -14.21
CA MET A 345 13.56 -9.48 -12.91
C MET A 345 12.64 -9.89 -11.77
N ASN A 346 11.37 -9.52 -11.91
CA ASN A 346 10.38 -9.70 -10.86
C ASN A 346 8.97 -9.74 -11.46
N THR A 347 8.06 -10.41 -10.78
CA THR A 347 6.62 -10.34 -11.01
C THR A 347 5.95 -9.84 -9.74
N CYS A 348 4.83 -9.14 -9.87
CA CYS A 348 4.11 -8.66 -8.70
C CYS A 348 3.76 -9.83 -7.76
N SER A 349 3.96 -9.63 -6.46
CA SER A 349 3.56 -10.56 -5.40
C SER A 349 2.09 -10.42 -5.00
N GLN A 350 1.43 -9.38 -5.47
CA GLN A 350 0.01 -9.12 -5.29
C GLN A 350 -0.64 -8.84 -6.65
N LEU A 351 -1.59 -9.68 -7.04
CA LEU A 351 -2.37 -9.48 -8.27
C LEU A 351 -3.08 -8.12 -8.23
N GLY A 352 -3.08 -7.42 -9.33
CA GLY A 352 -3.66 -6.09 -9.50
C GLY A 352 -5.19 -6.12 -9.54
N VAL A 353 -5.83 -6.51 -8.45
CA VAL A 353 -7.29 -6.42 -8.26
C VAL A 353 -7.67 -4.95 -8.13
N ARG A 354 -8.33 -4.41 -9.15
CA ARG A 354 -8.61 -2.98 -9.22
C ARG A 354 -9.82 -2.54 -8.43
N ALA A 355 -10.87 -3.36 -8.40
CA ALA A 355 -12.07 -3.13 -7.62
C ALA A 355 -12.82 -4.44 -7.40
N THR A 356 -13.58 -4.51 -6.30
CA THR A 356 -14.39 -5.67 -5.91
C THR A 356 -15.69 -5.22 -5.27
N ARG A 357 -15.65 -4.79 -3.97
CA ARG A 357 -16.77 -4.23 -3.24
C ARG A 357 -16.66 -2.72 -3.22
N LEU A 358 -17.74 -2.04 -3.55
CA LEU A 358 -17.96 -0.62 -3.27
C LEU A 358 -18.93 -0.57 -2.10
N ILE A 359 -18.44 -0.13 -0.94
CA ILE A 359 -19.23 -0.13 0.29
C ILE A 359 -20.34 0.91 0.18
N LYS A 360 -21.55 0.55 0.61
CA LYS A 360 -22.65 1.49 0.75
C LYS A 360 -22.37 2.38 1.96
N THR A 361 -22.17 3.64 1.69
CA THR A 361 -21.87 4.67 2.68
C THR A 361 -22.98 5.70 2.72
N ASP A 362 -22.90 6.67 3.62
CA ASP A 362 -23.90 7.73 3.76
C ASP A 362 -24.00 8.62 2.52
N TYR A 363 -23.03 8.54 1.64
CA TYR A 363 -23.02 9.23 0.36
C TYR A 363 -22.31 8.42 -0.71
N THR A 364 -22.86 8.39 -1.92
CA THR A 364 -22.24 7.75 -3.07
C THR A 364 -21.89 8.81 -4.10
N LEU A 365 -20.60 9.11 -4.25
CA LEU A 365 -20.08 10.07 -5.22
C LEU A 365 -20.27 9.52 -6.65
N ASP A 366 -20.90 10.30 -7.54
CA ASP A 366 -21.16 9.88 -8.90
C ASP A 366 -20.31 10.62 -9.97
N MET A 367 -20.43 10.16 -11.21
CA MET A 367 -19.66 10.72 -12.34
C MET A 367 -20.14 12.12 -12.72
N GLY A 368 -21.41 12.45 -12.53
CA GLY A 368 -21.97 13.78 -12.81
C GLY A 368 -21.32 14.84 -11.91
N GLU A 369 -21.24 14.54 -10.62
CA GLU A 369 -20.66 15.41 -9.61
C GLU A 369 -19.14 15.60 -9.81
N THR A 370 -18.42 14.52 -10.13
CA THR A 370 -16.98 14.60 -10.39
C THR A 370 -16.70 15.42 -11.67
N ASN A 371 -17.53 15.29 -12.70
CA ASN A 371 -17.39 16.06 -13.94
C ASN A 371 -17.80 17.54 -13.75
N ALA A 372 -18.80 17.80 -12.90
CA ALA A 372 -19.23 19.16 -12.58
C ALA A 372 -18.30 19.85 -11.56
N GLN A 373 -17.31 19.14 -11.02
CA GLN A 373 -16.44 19.63 -9.95
C GLN A 373 -17.25 20.18 -8.76
N THR A 374 -18.28 19.43 -8.37
CA THR A 374 -19.20 19.81 -7.29
C THR A 374 -18.43 20.14 -6.02
N VAL A 375 -18.79 21.25 -5.39
CA VAL A 375 -18.22 21.67 -4.09
C VAL A 375 -19.02 21.08 -2.95
N PHE A 376 -18.34 20.46 -2.01
CA PHE A 376 -18.95 19.84 -0.84
C PHE A 376 -18.48 20.52 0.45
N ASP A 377 -19.43 20.81 1.34
CA ASP A 377 -19.13 21.39 2.66
C ASP A 377 -18.29 20.45 3.54
N ASP A 378 -18.40 19.15 3.29
CA ASP A 378 -17.66 18.10 3.97
C ASP A 378 -16.48 17.53 3.15
N ALA A 379 -15.97 18.26 2.16
CA ALA A 379 -14.82 17.83 1.37
C ALA A 379 -13.59 17.55 2.23
N ILE A 380 -12.97 16.38 2.04
CA ILE A 380 -11.78 15.92 2.80
C ILE A 380 -10.49 15.99 1.98
N GLY A 381 -10.57 16.30 0.70
CA GLY A 381 -9.44 16.41 -0.20
C GLY A 381 -9.86 16.38 -1.65
N LEU A 382 -8.88 16.43 -2.53
CA LEU A 382 -9.04 16.42 -3.97
C LEU A 382 -8.46 15.16 -4.59
N SER A 383 -9.12 14.69 -5.64
CA SER A 383 -8.54 13.77 -6.62
C SER A 383 -8.02 14.58 -7.80
N GLY A 384 -6.73 14.45 -8.12
CA GLY A 384 -6.21 15.02 -9.35
C GLY A 384 -6.71 14.27 -10.59
N ASP A 385 -6.91 14.98 -11.69
CA ASP A 385 -7.35 14.39 -12.96
C ASP A 385 -6.39 14.71 -14.11
N ASP A 386 -5.10 14.48 -13.87
CA ASP A 386 -4.04 14.64 -14.85
C ASP A 386 -4.09 13.57 -15.97
N THR A 387 -4.84 12.49 -15.77
CA THR A 387 -5.01 11.40 -16.74
C THR A 387 -6.23 11.59 -17.64
N PHE A 388 -7.33 12.09 -17.07
CA PHE A 388 -8.63 12.18 -17.76
C PHE A 388 -8.96 13.58 -18.28
N THR A 389 -8.12 14.57 -17.98
CA THR A 389 -8.20 15.97 -18.48
C THR A 389 -9.48 16.71 -18.12
N ARG A 390 -10.15 16.34 -17.03
CA ARG A 390 -11.43 16.93 -16.61
C ARG A 390 -11.35 17.83 -15.38
N GLY A 391 -10.13 18.01 -14.84
CA GLY A 391 -9.88 18.79 -13.64
C GLY A 391 -10.05 18.00 -12.35
N ALA A 392 -9.53 18.55 -11.26
CA ALA A 392 -9.64 17.96 -9.93
C ALA A 392 -11.09 18.03 -9.44
N PHE A 393 -11.47 17.08 -8.59
CA PHE A 393 -12.77 17.05 -7.95
C PHE A 393 -12.64 16.72 -6.45
N GLN A 394 -13.60 17.21 -5.67
CA GLN A 394 -13.65 17.00 -4.23
C GLN A 394 -14.20 15.63 -3.86
N ILE A 395 -13.72 15.09 -2.74
CA ILE A 395 -14.21 13.85 -2.15
C ILE A 395 -14.89 14.21 -0.83
N PRO A 396 -16.21 13.98 -0.67
CA PRO A 396 -16.91 14.28 0.56
C PRO A 396 -16.65 13.25 1.66
N TYR A 397 -16.58 13.68 2.91
CA TYR A 397 -16.33 12.82 4.09
C TYR A 397 -17.32 11.66 4.21
N ARG A 398 -18.60 11.91 3.88
CA ARG A 398 -19.66 10.91 3.95
C ARG A 398 -19.44 9.67 3.07
N THR A 399 -18.54 9.74 2.08
CA THR A 399 -18.13 8.56 1.28
C THR A 399 -17.27 7.58 2.07
N LEU A 400 -16.78 7.95 3.25
CA LEU A 400 -15.98 7.10 4.12
C LEU A 400 -16.77 6.44 5.25
N LEU A 401 -18.08 6.74 5.40
CA LEU A 401 -18.92 6.31 6.50
C LEU A 401 -19.85 5.16 6.06
N PRO A 402 -19.54 3.88 6.37
CA PRO A 402 -20.42 2.76 6.03
C PRO A 402 -21.79 2.90 6.67
N SER A 403 -22.85 2.78 5.87
CA SER A 403 -24.21 2.89 6.39
C SER A 403 -24.53 1.71 7.32
N GLY A 404 -25.14 2.00 8.47
CA GLY A 404 -25.60 0.98 9.42
C GLY A 404 -24.51 0.34 10.28
N VAL A 405 -23.25 0.80 10.19
CA VAL A 405 -22.14 0.35 11.02
C VAL A 405 -21.49 1.54 11.70
N GLU A 406 -21.33 1.47 13.02
CA GLU A 406 -20.72 2.52 13.80
C GLU A 406 -19.27 2.21 14.18
N ASN A 407 -18.48 3.25 14.44
CA ASN A 407 -17.06 3.17 14.78
C ASN A 407 -16.15 2.63 13.66
N LEU A 408 -16.67 2.55 12.41
CA LEU A 408 -15.95 2.14 11.22
C LEU A 408 -15.84 3.29 10.21
N LEU A 409 -14.67 3.43 9.60
CA LEU A 409 -14.46 4.20 8.38
C LEU A 409 -13.89 3.28 7.30
N VAL A 410 -14.19 3.57 6.03
CA VAL A 410 -13.56 2.92 4.88
C VAL A 410 -12.70 3.92 4.13
N ALA A 411 -11.55 3.48 3.58
CA ALA A 411 -10.68 4.33 2.78
C ALA A 411 -10.08 3.57 1.59
N GLY A 412 -9.57 4.31 0.62
CA GLY A 412 -9.01 3.74 -0.59
C GLY A 412 -10.08 3.35 -1.61
N ARG A 413 -9.91 2.21 -2.30
CA ARG A 413 -10.78 1.83 -3.43
C ARG A 413 -12.17 1.28 -3.06
N ALA A 414 -12.43 1.04 -1.78
CA ALA A 414 -13.72 0.50 -1.31
C ALA A 414 -14.73 1.57 -0.84
N ILE A 415 -14.38 2.86 -0.94
CA ILE A 415 -15.24 3.99 -0.50
C ILE A 415 -16.55 4.05 -1.29
N GLY A 416 -17.49 4.85 -0.80
CA GLY A 416 -18.81 5.05 -1.39
C GLY A 416 -18.79 5.82 -2.71
N VAL A 417 -18.63 5.12 -3.82
CA VAL A 417 -18.64 5.70 -5.18
C VAL A 417 -19.48 4.86 -6.14
N ALA A 418 -19.98 5.50 -7.17
CA ALA A 418 -20.60 4.80 -8.29
C ALA A 418 -19.54 4.00 -9.09
N PRO A 419 -19.89 2.83 -9.70
CA PRO A 419 -18.92 1.98 -10.39
C PRO A 419 -18.12 2.66 -11.49
N ASN A 420 -18.69 3.65 -12.15
CA ASN A 420 -18.02 4.42 -13.20
C ASN A 420 -17.04 5.48 -12.68
N VAL A 421 -17.00 5.74 -11.38
CA VAL A 421 -16.07 6.67 -10.73
C VAL A 421 -14.82 5.95 -10.21
N ILE A 422 -14.85 4.61 -10.05
CA ILE A 422 -13.82 3.85 -9.37
C ILE A 422 -12.42 4.10 -9.93
N ASP A 423 -12.27 4.21 -11.24
CA ASP A 423 -10.95 4.43 -11.86
C ASP A 423 -10.33 5.78 -11.52
N ARG A 424 -11.13 6.76 -11.05
CA ARG A 424 -10.67 8.09 -10.64
C ARG A 424 -10.29 8.16 -9.16
N VAL A 425 -10.84 7.29 -8.30
CA VAL A 425 -10.64 7.34 -6.85
C VAL A 425 -9.68 6.27 -6.32
N ARG A 426 -9.43 5.19 -7.08
CA ARG A 426 -8.49 4.12 -6.68
C ARG A 426 -7.01 4.43 -6.92
N LEU A 427 -6.71 5.62 -7.42
CA LEU A 427 -5.34 6.05 -7.69
C LEU A 427 -4.54 6.15 -6.39
N ILE A 428 -3.24 5.86 -6.45
CA ILE A 428 -2.36 5.83 -5.27
C ILE A 428 -2.47 7.11 -4.44
N PRO A 429 -2.34 8.33 -5.03
CA PRO A 429 -2.46 9.58 -4.27
C PRO A 429 -3.84 9.76 -3.64
N VAL A 430 -4.90 9.42 -4.38
CA VAL A 430 -6.28 9.56 -3.90
C VAL A 430 -6.57 8.60 -2.74
N CYS A 431 -6.02 7.36 -2.81
CA CYS A 431 -6.08 6.44 -1.68
C CYS A 431 -5.36 7.01 -0.45
N MET A 432 -4.22 7.70 -0.62
CA MET A 432 -3.55 8.38 0.51
C MET A 432 -4.40 9.53 1.07
N VAL A 433 -5.05 10.33 0.22
CA VAL A 433 -5.96 11.42 0.65
C VAL A 433 -7.12 10.88 1.49
N THR A 434 -7.81 9.85 1.00
CA THR A 434 -8.92 9.24 1.73
C THR A 434 -8.46 8.55 3.02
N GLY A 435 -7.27 7.94 3.00
CA GLY A 435 -6.64 7.34 4.17
C GLY A 435 -6.29 8.38 5.24
N GLU A 436 -5.63 9.48 4.85
CA GLU A 436 -5.29 10.58 5.77
C GLU A 436 -6.54 11.14 6.45
N ALA A 437 -7.60 11.37 5.68
CA ALA A 437 -8.86 11.85 6.23
C ALA A 437 -9.52 10.85 7.18
N ALA A 438 -9.55 9.56 6.81
CA ALA A 438 -10.13 8.50 7.65
C ALA A 438 -9.35 8.33 8.97
N GLY A 439 -8.00 8.32 8.90
CA GLY A 439 -7.15 8.22 10.09
C GLY A 439 -7.29 9.42 11.03
N THR A 440 -7.31 10.64 10.46
CA THR A 440 -7.54 11.87 11.21
C THR A 440 -8.91 11.86 11.89
N ALA A 441 -9.97 11.48 11.16
CA ALA A 441 -11.33 11.40 11.68
C ALA A 441 -11.46 10.33 12.78
N ALA A 442 -10.84 9.17 12.59
CA ALA A 442 -10.83 8.10 13.60
C ALA A 442 -10.19 8.60 14.92
N ALA A 443 -9.04 9.25 14.84
CA ALA A 443 -8.34 9.79 16.02
C ALA A 443 -9.14 10.89 16.72
N LEU A 444 -9.65 11.86 15.97
CA LEU A 444 -10.46 12.95 16.53
C LEU A 444 -11.74 12.43 17.20
N SER A 445 -12.46 11.50 16.55
CA SER A 445 -13.68 10.91 17.09
C SER A 445 -13.41 10.04 18.32
N ALA A 446 -12.29 9.30 18.34
CA ALA A 446 -11.87 8.51 19.50
C ALA A 446 -11.56 9.41 20.72
N THR A 447 -10.85 10.52 20.47
CA THR A 447 -10.50 11.49 21.51
C THR A 447 -11.74 12.23 22.04
N ALA A 448 -12.66 12.62 21.15
CA ALA A 448 -13.90 13.31 21.51
C ALA A 448 -14.96 12.38 22.13
N GLY A 449 -14.77 11.07 22.10
CA GLY A 449 -15.75 10.09 22.60
C GLY A 449 -17.04 10.02 21.77
N VAL A 450 -17.00 10.45 20.50
CA VAL A 450 -18.15 10.43 19.57
C VAL A 450 -17.90 9.46 18.44
N THR A 451 -18.94 8.96 17.78
CA THR A 451 -18.75 8.11 16.57
C THR A 451 -18.17 8.95 15.42
N PRO A 452 -17.49 8.32 14.43
CA PRO A 452 -17.04 9.03 13.23
C PRO A 452 -18.17 9.78 12.52
N ARG A 453 -19.39 9.25 12.55
CA ARG A 453 -20.59 9.87 11.96
C ARG A 453 -21.01 11.15 12.69
N ALA A 454 -20.81 11.20 14.01
CA ALA A 454 -21.14 12.36 14.84
C ALA A 454 -19.99 13.37 14.98
N LEU A 455 -18.86 13.14 14.31
CA LEU A 455 -17.71 14.03 14.34
C LEU A 455 -18.04 15.39 13.70
N ASP A 456 -17.60 16.48 14.35
CA ASP A 456 -17.64 17.82 13.72
C ASP A 456 -16.72 17.85 12.49
N VAL A 457 -17.34 17.85 11.32
CA VAL A 457 -16.64 17.89 10.03
C VAL A 457 -15.79 19.15 9.87
N ARG A 458 -16.19 20.27 10.49
CA ARG A 458 -15.39 21.49 10.44
C ARG A 458 -14.08 21.33 11.22
N ALA A 459 -14.12 20.62 12.35
CA ALA A 459 -12.91 20.30 13.11
C ALA A 459 -11.99 19.35 12.31
N LEU A 460 -12.55 18.33 11.64
CA LEU A 460 -11.82 17.45 10.74
C LEU A 460 -11.13 18.25 9.62
N ARG A 461 -11.89 19.08 8.90
CA ARG A 461 -11.37 19.90 7.79
C ARG A 461 -10.26 20.86 8.25
N ARG A 462 -10.42 21.53 9.42
CA ARG A 462 -9.35 22.34 10.00
C ARG A 462 -8.09 21.52 10.23
N ARG A 463 -8.19 20.37 10.87
CA ARG A 463 -7.03 19.51 11.14
C ARG A 463 -6.35 19.05 9.85
N LEU A 464 -7.11 18.66 8.83
CA LEU A 464 -6.57 18.28 7.52
C LEU A 464 -5.83 19.44 6.85
N ALA A 465 -6.41 20.65 6.88
CA ALA A 465 -5.77 21.84 6.34
C ALA A 465 -4.48 22.20 7.09
N ASP A 466 -4.49 22.11 8.43
CA ASP A 466 -3.31 22.35 9.28
C ASP A 466 -2.19 21.35 8.97
N ASN A 467 -2.54 20.11 8.60
CA ASN A 467 -1.60 19.08 8.15
C ASN A 467 -1.18 19.24 6.67
N GLY A 468 -1.63 20.29 6.00
CA GLY A 468 -1.25 20.61 4.62
C GLY A 468 -2.07 19.92 3.54
N ALA A 469 -3.19 19.28 3.86
CA ALA A 469 -4.09 18.71 2.85
C ALA A 469 -4.73 19.83 1.98
N CYS A 470 -4.94 19.54 0.70
CA CYS A 470 -5.62 20.44 -0.21
C CYS A 470 -7.12 20.10 -0.23
N LEU A 471 -7.96 21.03 0.23
CA LEU A 471 -9.41 20.82 0.34
C LEU A 471 -10.21 21.55 -0.72
N ALA A 472 -9.55 22.44 -1.49
CA ALA A 472 -10.15 23.25 -2.56
C ALA A 472 -9.12 23.66 -3.62
#